data_ef0c851c2b7e3bc47a4ff763ca83f427
#
_entry.id   ef0c851c2b7e3bc47a4ff763ca83f427
#
_cell.length_a   1.000
_cell.length_b   1.000
_cell.length_c   1.000
_cell.angle_alpha   90.00
_cell.angle_beta   90.00
_cell.angle_gamma   90.00
#
_symmetry.space_group_name_H-M   'P 1'
#
loop_
_entity.id
_entity.type
_entity.pdbx_description
1 polymer ?
#
loop_
_entity_poly.entity_id
_entity_poly.type
_entity_poly.pdbx_seq_one_letter_code
_entity_poly.pdbx_strand_id
1 'polypeptide(L)'
;MPLAATVEPLRAAAGQVLMQQGERAISFLLISSGSAEIRHVDRDGVESVGRASAGEIVGEIALLRGMPRIATVTTTEPLDGWIGDNDAFTLMVQIPEVMPRLVRTIRQRLAAFITPIPIQVRDGTDLLLRPVLPGDDERTVHGHIKFSSETLYRRFMTARAPTPALMHYLAEVDYVDHFVWVVTDGSDPVADARFVRDPNDPAVAEIAFTVADAYQGRGIGSFLIAALSVAARVDGVEKFSARMLSDNLPMRIIMDQYGAVWEREDVGVITTVIDVPRSRDLHLGRDMVSQIKRVARQVIEAVG
;
A
#
# COMPACT_ATOMS: atom_id res chain seq x y z
N MET A 1 -7.02 -34.69 -1.69
CA MET A 1 -6.06 -34.90 -2.81
C MET A 1 -4.98 -33.85 -2.70
N PRO A 2 -3.72 -34.11 -3.01
CA PRO A 2 -2.71 -33.06 -3.07
C PRO A 2 -3.00 -32.12 -4.24
N LEU A 3 -2.80 -30.80 -4.06
CA LEU A 3 -3.01 -29.74 -5.07
C LEU A 3 -2.36 -30.08 -6.42
N ALA A 4 -1.17 -30.69 -6.41
CA ALA A 4 -0.46 -31.09 -7.62
C ALA A 4 -1.23 -32.06 -8.54
N ALA A 5 -2.25 -32.73 -8.04
CA ALA A 5 -3.10 -33.63 -8.84
C ALA A 5 -4.33 -32.93 -9.45
N THR A 6 -4.55 -31.65 -9.13
CA THR A 6 -5.71 -30.86 -9.57
C THR A 6 -5.32 -29.70 -10.48
N VAL A 7 -4.05 -29.55 -10.80
CA VAL A 7 -3.53 -28.54 -11.72
C VAL A 7 -2.92 -29.21 -12.95
N GLU A 8 -3.09 -28.58 -14.12
CA GLU A 8 -2.61 -29.07 -15.39
C GLU A 8 -1.40 -28.24 -15.86
N PRO A 9 -0.37 -28.87 -16.51
CA PRO A 9 0.73 -28.11 -17.07
C PRO A 9 0.28 -27.15 -18.16
N LEU A 10 0.78 -25.93 -18.14
CA LEU A 10 0.56 -24.92 -19.18
C LEU A 10 1.90 -24.52 -19.80
N ARG A 11 1.95 -24.45 -21.13
CA ARG A 11 3.03 -23.83 -21.88
C ARG A 11 2.46 -22.78 -22.81
N ALA A 12 3.03 -21.60 -22.80
CA ALA A 12 2.58 -20.49 -23.62
C ALA A 12 3.77 -19.82 -24.33
N ALA A 13 3.57 -19.45 -25.61
CA ALA A 13 4.54 -18.68 -26.36
C ALA A 13 4.51 -17.20 -25.90
N ALA A 14 5.58 -16.46 -26.19
CA ALA A 14 5.59 -15.00 -25.99
C ALA A 14 4.45 -14.33 -26.81
N GLY A 15 3.81 -13.31 -26.23
CA GLY A 15 2.70 -12.57 -26.84
C GLY A 15 1.34 -13.28 -26.78
N GLN A 16 1.23 -14.42 -26.12
CA GLN A 16 -0.04 -15.14 -25.98
C GLN A 16 -0.88 -14.52 -24.87
N VAL A 17 -2.16 -14.20 -25.19
CA VAL A 17 -3.15 -13.78 -24.18
C VAL A 17 -3.63 -15.01 -23.42
N LEU A 18 -3.45 -15.02 -22.12
CA LEU A 18 -3.84 -16.13 -21.22
C LEU A 18 -5.20 -15.87 -20.55
N MET A 19 -5.50 -14.59 -20.26
CA MET A 19 -6.74 -14.14 -19.64
C MET A 19 -7.09 -12.78 -20.22
N GLN A 20 -8.38 -12.51 -20.43
CA GLN A 20 -8.83 -11.22 -20.97
C GLN A 20 -9.72 -10.51 -19.94
N GLN A 21 -9.51 -9.20 -19.77
CA GLN A 21 -10.32 -8.36 -18.86
C GLN A 21 -11.80 -8.44 -19.24
N GLY A 22 -12.67 -8.58 -18.24
CA GLY A 22 -14.12 -8.72 -18.41
C GLY A 22 -14.62 -10.15 -18.62
N GLU A 23 -13.75 -11.11 -18.96
CA GLU A 23 -14.14 -12.52 -19.07
C GLU A 23 -14.50 -13.14 -17.72
N ARG A 24 -15.29 -14.20 -17.75
CA ARG A 24 -15.61 -15.00 -16.56
C ARG A 24 -14.34 -15.67 -16.02
N ALA A 25 -14.11 -15.53 -14.73
CA ALA A 25 -13.01 -16.20 -14.04
C ALA A 25 -13.40 -17.66 -13.74
N ILE A 26 -12.65 -18.60 -14.32
CA ILE A 26 -12.82 -20.04 -14.13
C ILE A 26 -11.53 -20.77 -13.75
N SER A 27 -10.40 -20.06 -13.74
CA SER A 27 -9.08 -20.66 -13.53
C SER A 27 -8.10 -19.66 -12.92
N PHE A 28 -6.99 -20.16 -12.40
CA PHE A 28 -5.79 -19.40 -12.03
C PHE A 28 -4.57 -20.06 -12.66
N LEU A 29 -3.46 -19.31 -12.73
CA LEU A 29 -2.18 -19.77 -13.25
C LEU A 29 -1.10 -19.60 -12.18
N LEU A 30 -0.30 -20.64 -11.95
CA LEU A 30 0.96 -20.60 -11.19
C LEU A 30 2.11 -20.56 -12.19
N ILE A 31 2.90 -19.51 -12.19
CA ILE A 31 4.04 -19.34 -13.11
C ILE A 31 5.25 -20.08 -12.54
N SER A 32 5.84 -21.01 -13.29
CA SER A 32 7.09 -21.67 -12.89
C SER A 32 8.32 -21.07 -13.55
N SER A 33 8.18 -20.58 -14.80
CA SER A 33 9.23 -19.87 -15.53
C SER A 33 8.60 -18.89 -16.51
N GLY A 34 9.38 -17.89 -16.94
CA GLY A 34 8.90 -16.83 -17.82
C GLY A 34 8.17 -15.73 -17.05
N SER A 35 7.50 -14.85 -17.81
CA SER A 35 6.79 -13.70 -17.26
C SER A 35 5.62 -13.27 -18.14
N ALA A 36 4.67 -12.57 -17.53
CA ALA A 36 3.50 -12.01 -18.19
C ALA A 36 3.27 -10.55 -17.80
N GLU A 37 2.78 -9.74 -18.72
CA GLU A 37 2.24 -8.42 -18.49
C GLU A 37 0.80 -8.55 -18.00
N ILE A 38 0.45 -7.76 -16.97
CA ILE A 38 -0.91 -7.65 -16.45
C ILE A 38 -1.38 -6.23 -16.76
N ARG A 39 -2.33 -6.07 -17.67
CA ARG A 39 -2.87 -4.78 -18.13
C ARG A 39 -4.30 -4.62 -17.65
N HIS A 40 -4.53 -3.60 -16.84
CA HIS A 40 -5.85 -3.20 -16.37
C HIS A 40 -6.24 -1.88 -17.02
N VAL A 41 -7.46 -1.80 -17.54
CA VAL A 41 -8.06 -0.57 -18.06
C VAL A 41 -9.24 -0.22 -17.15
N ASP A 42 -9.21 0.95 -16.53
CA ASP A 42 -10.30 1.40 -15.66
C ASP A 42 -11.50 1.92 -16.47
N ARG A 43 -12.56 2.38 -15.78
CA ARG A 43 -13.78 2.89 -16.41
C ARG A 43 -13.57 4.19 -17.19
N ASP A 44 -12.52 4.92 -16.87
CA ASP A 44 -12.16 6.20 -17.50
C ASP A 44 -11.15 6.00 -18.65
N GLY A 45 -10.78 4.72 -18.95
CA GLY A 45 -9.85 4.35 -20.01
C GLY A 45 -8.38 4.50 -19.61
N VAL A 46 -8.08 4.74 -18.33
CA VAL A 46 -6.70 4.82 -17.84
C VAL A 46 -6.12 3.41 -17.74
N GLU A 47 -4.96 3.21 -18.37
CA GLU A 47 -4.25 1.94 -18.33
C GLU A 47 -3.26 1.89 -17.17
N SER A 48 -3.27 0.76 -16.47
CA SER A 48 -2.27 0.40 -15.47
C SER A 48 -1.63 -0.92 -15.88
N VAL A 49 -0.30 -0.97 -15.86
CA VAL A 49 0.47 -2.13 -16.29
C VAL A 49 1.29 -2.66 -15.13
N GLY A 50 1.11 -3.94 -14.83
CA GLY A 50 1.91 -4.70 -13.89
C GLY A 50 2.62 -5.87 -14.58
N ARG A 51 3.45 -6.59 -13.83
CA ARG A 51 4.14 -7.80 -14.29
C ARG A 51 3.95 -8.93 -13.29
N ALA A 52 3.85 -10.15 -13.81
CA ALA A 52 3.94 -11.37 -13.03
C ALA A 52 5.08 -12.23 -13.56
N SER A 53 5.82 -12.85 -12.64
CA SER A 53 7.04 -13.61 -12.90
C SER A 53 6.98 -14.99 -12.25
N ALA A 54 8.03 -15.79 -12.44
CA ALA A 54 8.15 -17.11 -11.82
C ALA A 54 7.94 -17.07 -10.29
N GLY A 55 7.18 -18.00 -9.77
CA GLY A 55 6.77 -18.09 -8.36
C GLY A 55 5.48 -17.35 -8.03
N GLU A 56 4.90 -16.59 -8.97
CA GLU A 56 3.68 -15.84 -8.75
C GLU A 56 2.44 -16.55 -9.30
N ILE A 57 1.28 -16.17 -8.74
CA ILE A 57 -0.05 -16.60 -9.18
C ILE A 57 -0.74 -15.47 -9.93
N VAL A 58 -1.52 -15.77 -10.96
CA VAL A 58 -2.38 -14.81 -11.68
C VAL A 58 -3.78 -15.36 -11.88
N GLY A 59 -4.77 -14.46 -11.93
CA GLY A 59 -6.19 -14.81 -12.06
C GLY A 59 -6.90 -15.09 -10.74
N GLU A 60 -6.18 -15.08 -9.64
CA GLU A 60 -6.64 -15.34 -8.28
C GLU A 60 -7.65 -14.31 -7.77
N ILE A 61 -7.47 -13.03 -8.11
CA ILE A 61 -8.31 -11.91 -7.64
C ILE A 61 -9.77 -12.14 -8.04
N ALA A 62 -9.98 -12.46 -9.30
CA ALA A 62 -11.31 -12.65 -9.84
C ALA A 62 -12.00 -13.91 -9.26
N LEU A 63 -11.25 -14.98 -9.00
CA LEU A 63 -11.75 -16.20 -8.36
C LEU A 63 -12.13 -15.93 -6.90
N LEU A 64 -11.24 -15.31 -6.14
CA LEU A 64 -11.48 -15.03 -4.72
C LEU A 64 -12.70 -14.11 -4.51
N ARG A 65 -12.90 -13.14 -5.41
CA ARG A 65 -14.00 -12.16 -5.33
C ARG A 65 -15.26 -12.59 -6.07
N GLY A 66 -15.26 -13.73 -6.76
CA GLY A 66 -16.40 -14.19 -7.55
C GLY A 66 -16.82 -13.21 -8.67
N MET A 67 -15.85 -12.52 -9.28
CA MET A 67 -16.11 -11.47 -10.27
C MET A 67 -15.41 -11.77 -11.61
N PRO A 68 -15.77 -11.07 -12.71
CA PRO A 68 -15.04 -11.15 -13.97
C PRO A 68 -13.57 -10.75 -13.83
N ARG A 69 -12.73 -11.20 -14.77
CA ARG A 69 -11.31 -10.82 -14.86
C ARG A 69 -11.13 -9.32 -14.79
N ILE A 70 -10.29 -8.84 -13.88
CA ILE A 70 -10.03 -7.41 -13.69
C ILE A 70 -8.96 -6.86 -14.63
N ALA A 71 -8.17 -7.74 -15.26
CA ALA A 71 -7.07 -7.36 -16.14
C ALA A 71 -6.87 -8.40 -17.25
N THR A 72 -6.23 -7.98 -18.33
CA THR A 72 -5.71 -8.86 -19.39
C THR A 72 -4.30 -9.31 -19.01
N VAL A 73 -4.03 -10.60 -19.15
CA VAL A 73 -2.71 -11.21 -18.88
C VAL A 73 -2.13 -11.72 -20.20
N THR A 74 -0.99 -11.17 -20.60
CA THR A 74 -0.30 -11.53 -21.84
C THR A 74 1.14 -11.91 -21.53
N THR A 75 1.61 -13.04 -22.03
CA THR A 75 3.01 -13.47 -21.86
C THR A 75 3.97 -12.50 -22.54
N THR A 76 5.06 -12.13 -21.86
CA THR A 76 6.12 -11.27 -22.43
C THR A 76 7.28 -12.08 -22.99
N GLU A 77 7.39 -13.33 -22.56
CA GLU A 77 8.38 -14.32 -23.01
C GLU A 77 7.74 -15.72 -22.92
N PRO A 78 8.35 -16.79 -23.44
CA PRO A 78 7.84 -18.15 -23.27
C PRO A 78 7.64 -18.45 -21.78
N LEU A 79 6.46 -18.97 -21.43
CA LEU A 79 6.04 -19.17 -20.06
C LEU A 79 5.64 -20.64 -19.85
N ASP A 80 6.18 -21.25 -18.81
CA ASP A 80 5.73 -22.54 -18.28
C ASP A 80 5.07 -22.33 -16.93
N GLY A 81 4.05 -23.14 -16.62
CA GLY A 81 3.33 -23.05 -15.35
C GLY A 81 2.30 -24.15 -15.20
N TRP A 82 1.39 -23.95 -14.27
CA TRP A 82 0.25 -24.83 -14.01
C TRP A 82 -1.03 -24.01 -13.94
N ILE A 83 -2.06 -24.48 -14.67
CA ILE A 83 -3.39 -23.92 -14.61
C ILE A 83 -4.28 -24.80 -13.69
N GLY A 84 -5.03 -24.15 -12.79
CA GLY A 84 -6.03 -24.80 -11.94
C GLY A 84 -7.39 -24.14 -12.09
N ASP A 85 -8.43 -24.92 -11.92
CA ASP A 85 -9.83 -24.47 -11.90
C ASP A 85 -10.26 -23.98 -10.51
N ASN A 86 -11.57 -23.73 -10.34
CA ASN A 86 -12.17 -23.33 -9.06
C ASN A 86 -11.99 -24.36 -7.95
N ASP A 87 -12.02 -25.66 -8.27
CA ASP A 87 -11.87 -26.71 -7.27
C ASP A 87 -10.42 -26.79 -6.80
N ALA A 88 -9.47 -26.70 -7.73
CA ALA A 88 -8.05 -26.57 -7.41
C ALA A 88 -7.75 -25.30 -6.57
N PHE A 89 -8.40 -24.17 -6.89
CA PHE A 89 -8.29 -22.93 -6.12
C PHE A 89 -8.79 -23.12 -4.68
N THR A 90 -9.96 -23.75 -4.53
CA THR A 90 -10.53 -24.05 -3.21
C THR A 90 -9.62 -24.94 -2.36
N LEU A 91 -8.97 -25.93 -2.96
CA LEU A 91 -7.97 -26.77 -2.26
C LEU A 91 -6.72 -25.98 -1.90
N MET A 92 -6.26 -25.10 -2.80
CA MET A 92 -5.07 -24.27 -2.57
C MET A 92 -5.24 -23.32 -1.39
N VAL A 93 -6.39 -22.65 -1.27
CA VAL A 93 -6.65 -21.70 -0.18
C VAL A 93 -6.84 -22.38 1.19
N GLN A 94 -7.05 -23.69 1.23
CA GLN A 94 -7.10 -24.48 2.46
C GLN A 94 -5.70 -24.82 3.02
N ILE A 95 -4.63 -24.63 2.23
CA ILE A 95 -3.27 -24.83 2.68
C ILE A 95 -2.91 -23.71 3.68
N PRO A 96 -2.44 -24.01 4.88
CA PRO A 96 -1.99 -23.01 5.84
C PRO A 96 -1.00 -22.02 5.20
N GLU A 97 -1.07 -20.75 5.57
CA GLU A 97 -0.23 -19.65 5.08
C GLU A 97 -0.43 -19.22 3.60
N VAL A 98 -1.16 -19.99 2.77
CA VAL A 98 -1.44 -19.56 1.39
C VAL A 98 -2.38 -18.36 1.36
N MET A 99 -3.46 -18.38 2.13
CA MET A 99 -4.42 -17.26 2.17
C MET A 99 -3.79 -15.94 2.58
N PRO A 100 -3.00 -15.83 3.67
CA PRO A 100 -2.36 -14.56 4.03
C PRO A 100 -1.44 -14.01 2.94
N ARG A 101 -0.66 -14.87 2.28
CA ARG A 101 0.22 -14.48 1.16
C ARG A 101 -0.58 -14.03 -0.05
N LEU A 102 -1.63 -14.79 -0.39
CA LEU A 102 -2.51 -14.47 -1.52
C LEU A 102 -3.20 -13.11 -1.32
N VAL A 103 -3.77 -12.88 -0.14
CA VAL A 103 -4.43 -11.62 0.21
C VAL A 103 -3.46 -10.45 0.13
N ARG A 104 -2.24 -10.59 0.65
CA ARG A 104 -1.19 -9.56 0.53
C ARG A 104 -0.89 -9.25 -0.94
N THR A 105 -0.63 -10.27 -1.76
CA THR A 105 -0.34 -10.12 -3.20
C THR A 105 -1.49 -9.42 -3.93
N ILE A 106 -2.73 -9.81 -3.63
CA ILE A 106 -3.94 -9.20 -4.21
C ILE A 106 -4.01 -7.70 -3.87
N ARG A 107 -3.81 -7.34 -2.60
CA ARG A 107 -3.84 -5.93 -2.17
C ARG A 107 -2.74 -5.10 -2.83
N GLN A 108 -1.53 -5.63 -2.93
CA GLN A 108 -0.41 -4.98 -3.62
C GLN A 108 -0.72 -4.76 -5.11
N ARG A 109 -1.29 -5.74 -5.79
CA ARG A 109 -1.70 -5.61 -7.20
C ARG A 109 -2.84 -4.61 -7.38
N LEU A 110 -3.83 -4.63 -6.51
CA LEU A 110 -4.93 -3.66 -6.55
C LEU A 110 -4.43 -2.24 -6.28
N ALA A 111 -3.48 -2.08 -5.35
CA ALA A 111 -2.83 -0.79 -5.13
C ALA A 111 -2.13 -0.26 -6.39
N ALA A 112 -1.49 -1.15 -7.17
CA ALA A 112 -0.84 -0.77 -8.42
C ALA A 112 -1.83 -0.33 -9.53
N PHE A 113 -3.10 -0.74 -9.46
CA PHE A 113 -4.15 -0.32 -10.40
C PHE A 113 -4.92 0.93 -9.96
N ILE A 114 -4.54 1.54 -8.84
CA ILE A 114 -5.18 2.75 -8.35
C ILE A 114 -4.64 3.96 -9.12
N THR A 115 -5.56 4.75 -9.68
CA THR A 115 -5.23 6.08 -10.18
C THR A 115 -4.84 6.98 -9.00
N PRO A 116 -3.63 7.54 -8.97
CA PRO A 116 -3.20 8.45 -7.91
C PRO A 116 -4.13 9.67 -7.79
N ILE A 117 -4.34 10.13 -6.58
CA ILE A 117 -5.18 11.30 -6.29
C ILE A 117 -4.33 12.56 -6.48
N PRO A 118 -4.67 13.49 -7.39
CA PRO A 118 -3.99 14.76 -7.50
C PRO A 118 -4.24 15.61 -6.24
N ILE A 119 -3.18 16.17 -5.69
CA ILE A 119 -3.22 17.06 -4.54
C ILE A 119 -2.43 18.32 -4.84
N GLN A 120 -2.91 19.47 -4.35
CA GLN A 120 -2.18 20.73 -4.43
C GLN A 120 -1.76 21.14 -3.02
N VAL A 121 -0.47 21.39 -2.82
CA VAL A 121 0.07 21.84 -1.55
C VAL A 121 0.06 23.38 -1.44
N ARG A 122 0.39 23.93 -0.26
CA ARG A 122 0.18 25.36 0.05
C ARG A 122 0.87 26.34 -0.89
N ASP A 123 2.01 25.96 -1.48
CA ASP A 123 2.75 26.78 -2.42
C ASP A 123 2.28 26.66 -3.88
N GLY A 124 1.20 25.89 -4.11
CA GLY A 124 0.64 25.67 -5.43
C GLY A 124 1.26 24.47 -6.19
N THR A 125 2.24 23.78 -5.62
CA THR A 125 2.84 22.59 -6.25
C THR A 125 1.81 21.47 -6.35
N ASP A 126 1.69 20.87 -7.53
CA ASP A 126 0.85 19.71 -7.78
C ASP A 126 1.64 18.43 -7.50
N LEU A 127 1.10 17.57 -6.66
CA LEU A 127 1.66 16.27 -6.26
C LEU A 127 0.59 15.20 -6.40
N LEU A 128 0.97 13.95 -6.19
CA LEU A 128 0.06 12.81 -6.27
C LEU A 128 0.07 12.03 -4.95
N LEU A 129 -1.11 11.66 -4.46
CA LEU A 129 -1.28 10.75 -3.33
C LEU A 129 -1.70 9.37 -3.82
N ARG A 130 -1.03 8.32 -3.37
CA ARG A 130 -1.38 6.92 -3.63
C ARG A 130 -0.97 6.00 -2.47
N PRO A 131 -1.53 4.79 -2.37
CA PRO A 131 -0.96 3.76 -1.51
C PRO A 131 0.49 3.45 -1.94
N VAL A 132 1.29 2.96 -0.98
CA VAL A 132 2.65 2.47 -1.28
C VAL A 132 2.59 1.31 -2.26
N LEU A 133 3.59 1.20 -3.13
CA LEU A 133 3.72 0.13 -4.10
C LEU A 133 5.02 -0.65 -3.86
N PRO A 134 5.07 -1.93 -4.25
CA PRO A 134 6.33 -2.66 -4.32
C PRO A 134 7.38 -1.89 -5.12
N GLY A 135 8.61 -1.81 -4.61
CA GLY A 135 9.71 -1.05 -5.22
C GLY A 135 9.77 0.44 -4.86
N ASP A 136 8.85 0.95 -4.01
CA ASP A 136 8.96 2.32 -3.50
C ASP A 136 10.15 2.50 -2.54
N ASP A 137 10.58 1.45 -1.84
CA ASP A 137 11.80 1.41 -1.05
C ASP A 137 13.03 1.68 -1.89
N GLU A 138 13.17 1.02 -3.04
CA GLU A 138 14.27 1.26 -3.98
C GLU A 138 14.24 2.68 -4.53
N ARG A 139 13.06 3.20 -4.89
CA ARG A 139 12.90 4.59 -5.36
C ARG A 139 13.23 5.60 -4.27
N THR A 140 12.92 5.31 -3.02
CA THR A 140 13.26 6.17 -1.88
C THR A 140 14.77 6.18 -1.62
N VAL A 141 15.45 5.03 -1.76
CA VAL A 141 16.89 4.89 -1.50
C VAL A 141 17.72 5.41 -2.68
N HIS A 142 17.30 5.13 -3.91
CA HIS A 142 18.06 5.43 -5.13
C HIS A 142 17.49 6.60 -5.93
N GLY A 143 16.35 7.15 -5.53
CA GLY A 143 15.70 8.29 -6.18
C GLY A 143 16.49 9.61 -6.07
N HIS A 144 16.06 10.59 -6.83
CA HIS A 144 16.66 11.93 -6.83
C HIS A 144 16.31 12.74 -5.57
N ILE A 145 15.26 12.34 -4.85
CA ILE A 145 14.80 12.98 -3.63
C ILE A 145 15.61 12.47 -2.44
N LYS A 146 16.22 13.38 -1.71
CA LYS A 146 17.06 13.03 -0.56
C LYS A 146 16.40 13.44 0.74
N PHE A 147 16.55 12.56 1.73
CA PHE A 147 16.21 12.82 3.10
C PHE A 147 17.50 13.09 3.87
N SER A 148 17.57 14.22 4.57
CA SER A 148 18.73 14.54 5.39
C SER A 148 18.90 13.57 6.56
N SER A 149 20.10 13.50 7.11
CA SER A 149 20.37 12.72 8.32
C SER A 149 19.49 13.18 9.48
N GLU A 150 19.12 14.45 9.55
CA GLU A 150 18.24 15.00 10.56
C GLU A 150 16.80 14.47 10.38
N THR A 151 16.28 14.51 9.16
CA THR A 151 14.95 13.97 8.84
C THR A 151 14.86 12.47 9.16
N LEU A 152 15.89 11.70 8.82
CA LEU A 152 15.97 10.27 9.14
C LEU A 152 16.12 10.03 10.65
N TYR A 153 16.92 10.85 11.34
CA TYR A 153 17.05 10.77 12.79
C TYR A 153 15.73 11.04 13.50
N ARG A 154 14.98 12.05 13.09
CA ARG A 154 13.65 12.34 13.64
C ARG A 154 12.66 11.22 13.37
N ARG A 155 12.77 10.56 12.20
CA ARG A 155 11.87 9.46 11.82
C ARG A 155 12.17 8.16 12.58
N PHE A 156 13.46 7.79 12.69
CA PHE A 156 13.88 6.50 13.24
C PHE A 156 14.42 6.59 14.67
N MET A 157 14.58 7.78 15.21
CA MET A 157 15.13 8.05 16.54
C MET A 157 16.51 7.41 16.76
N THR A 158 17.26 7.23 15.67
CA THR A 158 18.61 6.66 15.67
C THR A 158 19.51 7.42 14.68
N ALA A 159 20.76 7.65 15.08
CA ALA A 159 21.76 8.27 14.21
C ALA A 159 22.30 7.31 13.12
N ARG A 160 21.90 6.04 13.15
CA ARG A 160 22.29 5.07 12.12
C ARG A 160 21.38 5.19 10.92
N ALA A 161 21.95 5.13 9.73
CA ALA A 161 21.17 5.04 8.51
C ALA A 161 20.26 3.79 8.54
N PRO A 162 19.02 3.88 8.03
CA PRO A 162 18.15 2.72 7.90
C PRO A 162 18.84 1.62 7.10
N THR A 163 18.75 0.39 7.58
CA THR A 163 19.30 -0.76 6.84
C THR A 163 18.41 -1.09 5.64
N PRO A 164 18.96 -1.68 4.56
CA PRO A 164 18.14 -2.17 3.43
C PRO A 164 17.00 -3.09 3.89
N ALA A 165 17.27 -3.96 4.88
CA ALA A 165 16.24 -4.84 5.43
C ALA A 165 15.10 -4.08 6.13
N LEU A 166 15.41 -2.99 6.85
CA LEU A 166 14.38 -2.13 7.44
C LEU A 166 13.57 -1.41 6.36
N MET A 167 14.23 -0.86 5.33
CA MET A 167 13.54 -0.19 4.23
C MET A 167 12.61 -1.16 3.49
N HIS A 168 13.07 -2.37 3.21
CA HIS A 168 12.24 -3.41 2.61
C HIS A 168 11.03 -3.76 3.48
N TYR A 169 11.23 -4.00 4.79
CA TYR A 169 10.12 -4.22 5.74
C TYR A 169 9.11 -3.08 5.75
N LEU A 170 9.58 -1.83 5.68
CA LEU A 170 8.71 -0.65 5.65
C LEU A 170 7.90 -0.51 4.36
N ALA A 171 8.33 -1.12 3.25
CA ALA A 171 7.62 -1.18 1.98
C ALA A 171 6.75 -2.45 1.83
N GLU A 172 7.05 -3.52 2.58
CA GLU A 172 6.22 -4.72 2.65
C GLU A 172 4.97 -4.49 3.50
N VAL A 173 3.92 -3.92 2.91
CA VAL A 173 2.66 -3.64 3.59
C VAL A 173 1.59 -4.66 3.19
N ASP A 174 0.64 -4.88 4.10
CA ASP A 174 -0.56 -5.69 3.85
C ASP A 174 -1.82 -4.82 3.66
N TYR A 175 -1.70 -3.51 3.86
CA TYR A 175 -2.75 -2.50 3.78
C TYR A 175 -3.87 -2.63 4.83
N VAL A 176 -3.70 -3.43 5.85
CA VAL A 176 -4.63 -3.59 6.98
C VAL A 176 -3.90 -3.36 8.29
N ASP A 177 -3.00 -4.28 8.69
CA ASP A 177 -2.21 -4.09 9.90
C ASP A 177 -1.09 -3.07 9.70
N HIS A 178 -0.61 -2.93 8.48
CA HIS A 178 0.36 -1.94 8.07
C HIS A 178 -0.11 -1.22 6.79
N PHE A 179 -0.59 0.00 6.91
CA PHE A 179 -1.05 0.84 5.81
C PHE A 179 -0.11 2.02 5.58
N VAL A 180 0.16 2.36 4.31
CA VAL A 180 1.05 3.48 3.95
C VAL A 180 0.47 4.29 2.80
N TRP A 181 0.33 5.61 3.02
CA TRP A 181 0.19 6.59 1.96
C TRP A 181 1.56 7.10 1.52
N VAL A 182 1.75 7.26 0.22
CA VAL A 182 2.92 7.91 -0.38
C VAL A 182 2.47 9.12 -1.18
N VAL A 183 3.16 10.23 -0.99
CA VAL A 183 3.06 11.42 -1.85
C VAL A 183 4.22 11.41 -2.82
N THR A 184 3.93 11.61 -4.11
CA THR A 184 4.97 11.63 -5.15
C THR A 184 4.97 12.93 -5.94
N ASP A 185 6.15 13.34 -6.40
CA ASP A 185 6.35 14.32 -7.45
C ASP A 185 6.76 13.58 -8.72
N GLY A 186 5.86 13.53 -9.70
CA GLY A 186 5.99 12.56 -10.79
C GLY A 186 6.05 11.13 -10.26
N SER A 187 7.17 10.43 -10.49
CA SER A 187 7.42 9.05 -10.01
C SER A 187 8.12 8.98 -8.66
N ASP A 188 8.71 10.10 -8.17
CA ASP A 188 9.60 10.12 -7.02
C ASP A 188 8.82 10.28 -5.71
N PRO A 189 8.96 9.36 -4.73
CA PRO A 189 8.39 9.52 -3.40
C PRO A 189 9.00 10.71 -2.67
N VAL A 190 8.18 11.68 -2.27
CA VAL A 190 8.60 12.89 -1.54
C VAL A 190 8.14 12.89 -0.08
N ALA A 191 7.13 12.09 0.24
CA ALA A 191 6.66 11.93 1.61
C ALA A 191 5.89 10.62 1.79
N ASP A 192 5.89 10.09 3.00
CA ASP A 192 5.05 8.98 3.40
C ASP A 192 4.39 9.22 4.76
N ALA A 193 3.24 8.58 4.95
CA ALA A 193 2.56 8.45 6.24
C ALA A 193 2.04 7.03 6.39
N ARG A 194 2.26 6.44 7.55
CA ARG A 194 1.83 5.07 7.85
C ARG A 194 1.16 4.95 9.18
N PHE A 195 0.31 3.95 9.29
CA PHE A 195 -0.06 3.39 10.58
C PHE A 195 0.33 1.90 10.62
N VAL A 196 0.72 1.45 11.81
CA VAL A 196 0.97 0.05 12.12
C VAL A 196 0.09 -0.30 13.32
N ARG A 197 -0.79 -1.26 13.14
CA ARG A 197 -1.76 -1.69 14.14
C ARG A 197 -1.07 -2.36 15.32
N ASP A 198 -1.51 -2.07 16.53
CA ASP A 198 -1.01 -2.77 17.72
C ASP A 198 -1.53 -4.22 17.69
N PRO A 199 -0.64 -5.22 17.79
CA PRO A 199 -1.04 -6.63 17.78
C PRO A 199 -1.89 -7.04 19.00
N ASN A 200 -1.84 -6.29 20.11
CA ASN A 200 -2.60 -6.57 21.33
C ASN A 200 -3.92 -5.79 21.40
N ASP A 201 -4.02 -4.66 20.69
CA ASP A 201 -5.24 -3.84 20.62
C ASP A 201 -5.45 -3.35 19.19
N PRO A 202 -6.22 -4.09 18.36
CA PRO A 202 -6.46 -3.74 16.96
C PRO A 202 -7.17 -2.39 16.74
N ALA A 203 -7.75 -1.79 17.78
CA ALA A 203 -8.33 -0.46 17.71
C ALA A 203 -7.28 0.66 17.78
N VAL A 204 -6.04 0.34 18.16
CA VAL A 204 -4.91 1.28 18.27
C VAL A 204 -3.92 1.03 17.15
N ALA A 205 -3.37 2.10 16.57
CA ALA A 205 -2.27 2.00 15.61
C ALA A 205 -1.21 3.07 15.88
N GLU A 206 0.06 2.68 15.81
CA GLU A 206 1.20 3.61 15.83
C GLU A 206 1.32 4.30 14.48
N ILE A 207 1.48 5.64 14.50
CA ILE A 207 1.63 6.44 13.29
C ILE A 207 3.04 7.00 13.15
N ALA A 208 3.47 7.13 11.90
CA ALA A 208 4.73 7.75 11.57
C ALA A 208 4.68 8.45 10.21
N PHE A 209 5.44 9.55 10.09
CA PHE A 209 5.48 10.39 8.91
C PHE A 209 6.93 10.69 8.51
N THR A 210 7.14 10.80 7.21
CA THR A 210 8.40 11.30 6.66
C THR A 210 8.08 12.28 5.52
N VAL A 211 8.73 13.43 5.51
CA VAL A 211 8.63 14.42 4.42
C VAL A 211 10.04 14.83 4.03
N ALA A 212 10.37 14.70 2.76
CA ALA A 212 11.68 15.11 2.24
C ALA A 212 11.93 16.59 2.50
N ASP A 213 13.17 16.95 2.80
CA ASP A 213 13.55 18.30 3.29
C ASP A 213 13.08 19.40 2.37
N ALA A 214 13.23 19.23 1.05
CA ALA A 214 12.80 20.19 0.03
C ALA A 214 11.26 20.39 -0.01
N TYR A 215 10.49 19.51 0.58
CA TYR A 215 9.02 19.55 0.58
C TYR A 215 8.42 19.87 1.95
N GLN A 216 9.24 20.09 2.97
CA GLN A 216 8.80 20.48 4.30
C GLN A 216 8.21 21.90 4.31
N GLY A 217 7.39 22.23 5.31
CA GLY A 217 6.75 23.54 5.43
C GLY A 217 5.59 23.82 4.48
N ARG A 218 5.32 22.95 3.49
CA ARG A 218 4.27 23.12 2.46
C ARG A 218 2.90 22.55 2.86
N GLY A 219 2.73 22.06 4.09
CA GLY A 219 1.46 21.50 4.59
C GLY A 219 1.27 20.01 4.33
N ILE A 220 2.24 19.31 3.73
CA ILE A 220 2.14 17.87 3.41
C ILE A 220 1.90 17.01 4.67
N GLY A 221 2.60 17.29 5.79
CA GLY A 221 2.39 16.55 7.04
C GLY A 221 0.96 16.65 7.57
N SER A 222 0.37 17.86 7.56
CA SER A 222 -1.04 18.07 7.97
C SER A 222 -2.02 17.40 7.01
N PHE A 223 -1.73 17.38 5.72
CA PHE A 223 -2.50 16.65 4.73
C PHE A 223 -2.43 15.13 4.96
N LEU A 224 -1.23 14.62 5.20
CA LEU A 224 -0.98 13.20 5.39
C LEU A 224 -1.67 12.64 6.62
N ILE A 225 -1.68 13.35 7.78
CA ILE A 225 -2.44 12.87 8.93
C ILE A 225 -3.93 12.83 8.65
N ALA A 226 -4.44 13.80 7.89
CA ALA A 226 -5.86 13.80 7.50
C ALA A 226 -6.17 12.61 6.55
N ALA A 227 -5.33 12.35 5.55
CA ALA A 227 -5.49 11.22 4.65
C ALA A 227 -5.38 9.88 5.40
N LEU A 228 -4.41 9.79 6.33
CA LEU A 228 -4.21 8.60 7.14
C LEU A 228 -5.41 8.33 8.07
N SER A 229 -6.00 9.40 8.65
CA SER A 229 -7.20 9.30 9.48
C SER A 229 -8.40 8.75 8.71
N VAL A 230 -8.54 9.13 7.44
CA VAL A 230 -9.61 8.58 6.58
C VAL A 230 -9.39 7.07 6.34
N ALA A 231 -8.17 6.65 6.04
CA ALA A 231 -7.85 5.23 5.83
C ALA A 231 -8.02 4.43 7.13
N ALA A 232 -7.51 4.92 8.25
CA ALA A 232 -7.62 4.30 9.57
C ALA A 232 -9.08 4.04 9.97
N ARG A 233 -9.97 5.00 9.71
CA ARG A 233 -11.41 4.82 9.96
C ARG A 233 -12.08 3.82 9.04
N VAL A 234 -11.62 3.69 7.81
CA VAL A 234 -12.10 2.63 6.89
C VAL A 234 -11.73 1.27 7.45
N ASP A 235 -10.56 1.17 8.06
CA ASP A 235 -10.00 -0.07 8.59
C ASP A 235 -10.39 -0.35 10.06
N GLY A 236 -11.19 0.51 10.68
CA GLY A 236 -11.68 0.31 12.04
C GLY A 236 -10.68 0.68 13.14
N VAL A 237 -9.59 1.38 12.82
CA VAL A 237 -8.70 1.97 13.82
C VAL A 237 -9.39 3.15 14.51
N GLU A 238 -9.40 3.17 15.84
CA GLU A 238 -10.08 4.19 16.64
C GLU A 238 -9.11 5.20 17.25
N LYS A 239 -7.87 4.78 17.54
CA LYS A 239 -6.85 5.60 18.19
C LYS A 239 -5.52 5.55 17.45
N PHE A 240 -4.85 6.69 17.41
CA PHE A 240 -3.48 6.81 16.97
C PHE A 240 -2.55 6.98 18.16
N SER A 241 -1.54 6.13 18.28
CA SER A 241 -0.38 6.37 19.12
C SER A 241 0.75 6.98 18.30
N ALA A 242 1.50 7.89 18.89
CA ALA A 242 2.68 8.47 18.26
C ALA A 242 3.83 8.52 19.26
N ARG A 243 5.02 8.14 18.80
CA ARG A 243 6.28 8.17 19.53
C ARG A 243 7.27 9.01 18.76
N MET A 244 7.87 10.02 19.39
CA MET A 244 8.79 10.91 18.69
C MET A 244 9.80 11.58 19.62
N LEU A 245 10.81 12.21 19.04
CA LEU A 245 11.72 13.08 19.77
C LEU A 245 10.99 14.33 20.30
N SER A 246 11.28 14.75 21.51
CA SER A 246 10.64 15.88 22.17
C SER A 246 10.88 17.23 21.49
N ASP A 247 11.94 17.34 20.66
CA ASP A 247 12.30 18.51 19.86
C ASP A 247 11.72 18.48 18.43
N ASN A 248 10.93 17.45 18.08
CA ASN A 248 10.23 17.37 16.80
C ASN A 248 9.01 18.31 16.78
N LEU A 249 9.27 19.61 16.78
CA LEU A 249 8.23 20.65 16.81
C LEU A 249 7.22 20.54 15.66
N PRO A 250 7.61 20.26 14.38
CA PRO A 250 6.64 20.14 13.29
C PRO A 250 5.60 19.05 13.55
N MET A 251 6.00 17.87 14.00
CA MET A 251 5.07 16.78 14.30
C MET A 251 4.21 17.10 15.53
N ARG A 252 4.81 17.74 16.53
CA ARG A 252 4.08 18.17 17.74
C ARG A 252 2.95 19.14 17.39
N ILE A 253 3.22 20.17 16.59
CA ILE A 253 2.22 21.14 16.14
C ILE A 253 1.06 20.45 15.42
N ILE A 254 1.35 19.45 14.58
CA ILE A 254 0.32 18.70 13.88
C ILE A 254 -0.56 17.91 14.85
N MET A 255 0.05 17.19 15.80
CA MET A 255 -0.69 16.35 16.76
C MET A 255 -1.46 17.17 17.79
N ASP A 256 -0.91 18.31 18.22
CA ASP A 256 -1.56 19.23 19.18
C ASP A 256 -2.91 19.77 18.64
N GLN A 257 -3.05 19.91 17.30
CA GLN A 257 -4.33 20.29 16.67
C GLN A 257 -5.44 19.27 16.90
N TYR A 258 -5.08 18.02 17.21
CA TYR A 258 -6.01 16.92 17.48
C TYR A 258 -6.06 16.54 18.96
N GLY A 259 -5.59 17.44 19.85
CA GLY A 259 -5.70 17.27 21.29
C GLY A 259 -4.67 16.33 21.90
N ALA A 260 -3.47 16.23 21.31
CA ALA A 260 -2.40 15.41 21.86
C ALA A 260 -2.01 15.85 23.27
N VAL A 261 -1.97 14.90 24.20
CA VAL A 261 -1.41 15.04 25.55
C VAL A 261 -0.12 14.23 25.59
N TRP A 262 0.99 14.91 25.85
CA TRP A 262 2.32 14.31 25.75
C TRP A 262 2.79 13.75 27.07
N GLU A 263 3.22 12.51 27.05
CA GLU A 263 3.85 11.83 28.18
C GLU A 263 5.33 11.59 27.86
N ARG A 264 6.19 11.68 28.87
CA ARG A 264 7.60 11.35 28.72
C ARG A 264 7.78 9.84 28.84
N GLU A 265 8.30 9.21 27.81
CA GLU A 265 8.63 7.78 27.80
C GLU A 265 10.10 7.55 28.22
N ASP A 266 11.04 8.33 27.64
CA ASP A 266 12.47 8.20 27.89
C ASP A 266 13.15 9.59 27.77
N VAL A 267 14.47 9.63 27.93
CA VAL A 267 15.27 10.84 27.73
C VAL A 267 15.13 11.32 26.29
N GLY A 268 14.51 12.50 26.13
CA GLY A 268 14.30 13.12 24.81
C GLY A 268 13.20 12.46 23.96
N VAL A 269 12.46 11.48 24.48
CA VAL A 269 11.36 10.80 23.77
C VAL A 269 10.04 11.06 24.48
N ILE A 270 9.03 11.42 23.71
CA ILE A 270 7.66 11.64 24.17
C ILE A 270 6.67 10.80 23.38
N THR A 271 5.58 10.43 24.03
CA THR A 271 4.48 9.67 23.44
C THR A 271 3.15 10.37 23.64
N THR A 272 2.20 10.06 22.79
CA THR A 272 0.80 10.48 22.94
C THR A 272 -0.12 9.46 22.34
N VAL A 273 -1.37 9.45 22.78
CA VAL A 273 -2.47 8.72 22.16
C VAL A 273 -3.60 9.73 21.94
N ILE A 274 -4.12 9.76 20.71
CA ILE A 274 -5.26 10.58 20.31
C ILE A 274 -6.34 9.71 19.68
N ASP A 275 -7.59 10.14 19.74
CA ASP A 275 -8.64 9.54 18.93
C ASP A 275 -8.36 9.83 17.44
N VAL A 276 -8.62 8.85 16.55
CA VAL A 276 -8.50 9.08 15.11
C VAL A 276 -9.44 10.23 14.70
N PRO A 277 -8.91 11.34 14.15
CA PRO A 277 -9.71 12.50 13.77
C PRO A 277 -10.90 12.13 12.87
N ARG A 278 -12.06 12.73 13.12
CA ARG A 278 -13.27 12.50 12.31
C ARG A 278 -13.21 13.35 11.04
N SER A 279 -13.88 12.90 9.99
CA SER A 279 -13.87 13.63 8.70
C SER A 279 -14.28 15.11 8.81
N ARG A 280 -15.13 15.48 9.77
CA ARG A 280 -15.54 16.87 10.02
C ARG A 280 -14.45 17.72 10.68
N ASP A 281 -13.50 17.08 11.33
CA ASP A 281 -12.40 17.73 12.07
C ASP A 281 -11.12 17.82 11.19
N LEU A 282 -11.16 17.22 9.98
CA LEU A 282 -10.09 17.28 9.00
C LEU A 282 -10.20 18.54 8.15
N HIS A 283 -9.08 19.21 7.92
CA HIS A 283 -9.01 20.37 7.01
C HIS A 283 -8.94 19.94 5.54
N LEU A 284 -9.88 19.08 5.11
CA LEU A 284 -10.00 18.57 3.75
C LEU A 284 -11.39 18.86 3.17
N GLY A 285 -11.45 19.17 1.89
CA GLY A 285 -12.71 19.27 1.17
C GLY A 285 -13.45 17.93 1.11
N ARG A 286 -14.78 17.95 1.06
CA ARG A 286 -15.63 16.74 1.04
C ARG A 286 -15.27 15.80 -0.11
N ASP A 287 -14.96 16.35 -1.29
CA ASP A 287 -14.60 15.58 -2.48
C ASP A 287 -13.26 14.85 -2.28
N MET A 288 -12.27 15.53 -1.69
CA MET A 288 -10.98 14.94 -1.35
C MET A 288 -11.14 13.80 -0.34
N VAL A 289 -11.92 14.00 0.73
CA VAL A 289 -12.23 12.94 1.70
C VAL A 289 -12.88 11.73 1.01
N SER A 290 -13.81 11.98 0.08
CA SER A 290 -14.50 10.92 -0.66
C SER A 290 -13.55 10.15 -1.57
N GLN A 291 -12.62 10.83 -2.26
CA GLN A 291 -11.60 10.20 -3.10
C GLN A 291 -10.65 9.35 -2.26
N ILE A 292 -10.09 9.90 -1.17
CA ILE A 292 -9.19 9.18 -0.26
C ILE A 292 -9.90 7.95 0.32
N LYS A 293 -11.15 8.09 0.77
CA LYS A 293 -11.95 6.98 1.30
C LYS A 293 -12.18 5.89 0.26
N ARG A 294 -12.47 6.24 -0.98
CA ARG A 294 -12.67 5.30 -2.08
C ARG A 294 -11.39 4.50 -2.34
N VAL A 295 -10.24 5.19 -2.44
CA VAL A 295 -8.94 4.56 -2.68
C VAL A 295 -8.54 3.66 -1.50
N ALA A 296 -8.69 4.12 -0.25
CA ALA A 296 -8.42 3.31 0.93
C ALA A 296 -9.24 2.01 0.93
N ARG A 297 -10.55 2.10 0.64
CA ARG A 297 -11.42 0.92 0.53
C ARG A 297 -10.99 -0.07 -0.55
N GLN A 298 -10.51 0.42 -1.68
CA GLN A 298 -10.08 -0.45 -2.77
C GLN A 298 -8.95 -1.41 -2.36
N VAL A 299 -8.06 -1.00 -1.44
CA VAL A 299 -6.95 -1.85 -0.97
C VAL A 299 -7.24 -2.54 0.36
N ILE A 300 -7.91 -1.87 1.29
CA ILE A 300 -8.24 -2.42 2.62
C ILE A 300 -9.32 -3.51 2.50
N GLU A 301 -10.44 -3.18 1.83
CA GLU A 301 -11.60 -4.07 1.64
C GLU A 301 -11.44 -4.95 0.38
N ALA A 302 -10.22 -5.09 -0.15
CA ALA A 302 -9.94 -5.83 -1.38
C ALA A 302 -10.34 -7.30 -1.31
N VAL A 303 -10.33 -7.86 -0.10
CA VAL A 303 -10.63 -9.26 0.21
C VAL A 303 -11.44 -9.25 1.50
N GLY A 304 -12.70 -8.88 1.42
CA GLY A 304 -13.65 -8.87 2.53
C GLY A 304 -14.86 -9.66 2.18
#